data_3abec5a3f1c0d3d3d348d74913b2b6a9
#
_entry.id   3abec5a3f1c0d3d3d348d74913b2b6a9
#
_cell.length_a   1.000
_cell.length_b   1.000
_cell.length_c   1.000
_cell.angle_alpha   90.00
_cell.angle_beta   90.00
_cell.angle_gamma   90.00
#
_symmetry.space_group_name_H-M   'P 1'
#
loop_
_entity.id
_entity.type
_entity.pdbx_description
1 polymer ?
#
loop_
_entity_poly.entity_id
_entity_poly.type
_entity_poly.pdbx_seq_one_letter_code
_entity_poly.pdbx_strand_id
1 'polypeptide(L)'
;MQNKTYNTRALAEAGLTIALTVIIMLVNIYVPIVSIVANFIVPIPITILYIRHNYKVTLISVIASGIFIAMFYNPIYAISSMIMVGLTGVALGYCVKNKKSFGTTIIFLSIAMALGTTIYTAIYIFLMSNDGIYGFVSKIVKNFNQSMEISKSIYQQVGVSSSQLAPIKDLIKMFTPEYIMRLIPGVIIASSVILAYLNYIITRAVLKKLKYEVNEAKPFNQWYMNTRIGTLFGAMLVLGILFNRNNMAIGQYLINSSGLIL
;
A
#
# COMPACT_ATOMS: atom_id res chain seq x y z
N MET A 1 -1.13 42.17 -15.87
CA MET A 1 -1.52 40.75 -16.08
C MET A 1 -0.34 40.05 -16.72
N GLN A 2 0.46 39.28 -15.91
CA GLN A 2 1.54 38.47 -16.46
C GLN A 2 0.90 37.24 -17.12
N ASN A 3 0.98 37.14 -18.44
CA ASN A 3 0.68 35.95 -19.20
C ASN A 3 1.56 34.81 -18.65
N LYS A 4 0.96 33.87 -17.89
CA LYS A 4 1.57 32.59 -17.58
C LYS A 4 1.68 31.78 -18.88
N THR A 5 2.73 32.03 -19.65
CA THR A 5 3.14 31.10 -20.70
C THR A 5 3.37 29.76 -20.03
N TYR A 6 2.43 28.83 -20.22
CA TYR A 6 2.64 27.43 -19.84
C TYR A 6 3.93 27.01 -20.57
N ASN A 7 4.94 26.67 -19.78
CA ASN A 7 6.22 26.28 -20.34
C ASN A 7 5.97 25.03 -21.21
N THR A 8 6.07 25.17 -22.54
CA THR A 8 5.84 24.14 -23.54
C THR A 8 6.58 22.84 -23.22
N ARG A 9 7.77 22.99 -22.61
CA ARG A 9 8.56 21.86 -22.10
C ARG A 9 7.84 21.12 -20.98
N ALA A 10 7.21 21.81 -20.04
CA ALA A 10 6.45 21.17 -18.95
C ALA A 10 5.26 20.39 -19.50
N LEU A 11 4.58 20.92 -20.51
CA LEU A 11 3.45 20.24 -21.15
C LEU A 11 3.91 18.98 -21.91
N ALA A 12 5.02 19.05 -22.65
CA ALA A 12 5.60 17.92 -23.37
C ALA A 12 6.07 16.81 -22.40
N GLU A 13 6.77 17.18 -21.31
CA GLU A 13 7.21 16.22 -20.30
C GLU A 13 6.01 15.60 -19.53
N ALA A 14 4.96 16.38 -19.29
CA ALA A 14 3.71 15.87 -18.72
C ALA A 14 3.02 14.86 -19.63
N GLY A 15 2.90 15.16 -20.92
CA GLY A 15 2.33 14.24 -21.93
C GLY A 15 3.09 12.92 -22.03
N LEU A 16 4.43 12.99 -22.06
CA LEU A 16 5.28 11.80 -22.05
C LEU A 16 5.10 10.97 -20.75
N THR A 17 5.01 11.65 -19.61
CA THR A 17 4.79 11.00 -18.32
C THR A 17 3.43 10.31 -18.25
N ILE A 18 2.37 10.95 -18.77
CA ILE A 18 1.03 10.38 -18.86
C ILE A 18 1.09 9.10 -19.71
N ALA A 19 1.64 9.18 -20.91
CA ALA A 19 1.75 8.03 -21.81
C ALA A 19 2.52 6.86 -21.17
N LEU A 20 3.67 7.15 -20.55
CA LEU A 20 4.48 6.13 -19.88
C LEU A 20 3.75 5.50 -18.69
N THR A 21 3.10 6.31 -17.87
CA THR A 21 2.31 5.82 -16.73
C THR A 21 1.18 4.91 -17.20
N VAL A 22 0.43 5.32 -18.23
CA VAL A 22 -0.67 4.53 -18.82
C VAL A 22 -0.15 3.21 -19.36
N ILE A 23 0.95 3.22 -20.13
CA ILE A 23 1.55 1.99 -20.69
C ILE A 23 1.95 1.02 -19.55
N ILE A 24 2.65 1.50 -18.53
CA ILE A 24 3.08 0.65 -17.42
C ILE A 24 1.86 0.09 -16.68
N MET A 25 0.81 0.90 -16.49
CA MET A 25 -0.43 0.45 -15.85
C MET A 25 -1.17 -0.59 -16.70
N LEU A 26 -1.24 -0.43 -18.02
CA LEU A 26 -1.85 -1.43 -18.90
C LEU A 26 -1.05 -2.75 -18.89
N VAL A 27 0.29 -2.67 -18.91
CA VAL A 27 1.15 -3.85 -18.75
C VAL A 27 0.89 -4.53 -17.40
N ASN A 28 0.74 -3.75 -16.32
CA ASN A 28 0.40 -4.26 -14.99
C ASN A 28 -0.94 -5.01 -14.97
N ILE A 29 -1.92 -4.55 -15.72
CA ILE A 29 -3.25 -5.15 -15.80
C ILE A 29 -3.25 -6.44 -16.64
N TYR A 30 -2.63 -6.39 -17.81
CA TYR A 30 -2.75 -7.48 -18.80
C TYR A 30 -1.67 -8.55 -18.67
N VAL A 31 -0.58 -8.29 -17.93
CA VAL A 31 0.54 -9.23 -17.74
C VAL A 31 0.73 -9.58 -16.27
N PRO A 32 -0.01 -10.58 -15.74
CA PRO A 32 -0.03 -10.87 -14.30
C PRO A 32 1.34 -11.14 -13.67
N ILE A 33 2.25 -11.79 -14.38
CA ILE A 33 3.60 -12.09 -13.88
C ILE A 33 4.40 -10.79 -13.64
N VAL A 34 4.19 -9.77 -14.47
CA VAL A 34 4.89 -8.48 -14.37
C VAL A 34 4.26 -7.59 -13.30
N SER A 35 2.99 -7.83 -12.94
CA SER A 35 2.23 -6.97 -12.04
C SER A 35 2.90 -6.76 -10.66
N ILE A 36 3.57 -7.78 -10.13
CA ILE A 36 4.27 -7.69 -8.84
C ILE A 36 5.34 -6.59 -8.87
N VAL A 37 6.11 -6.52 -9.96
CA VAL A 37 7.18 -5.53 -10.13
C VAL A 37 6.64 -4.21 -10.66
N ALA A 38 5.67 -4.25 -11.57
CA ALA A 38 5.07 -3.07 -12.18
C ALA A 38 4.45 -2.13 -11.16
N ASN A 39 3.82 -2.65 -10.11
CA ASN A 39 3.26 -1.84 -9.02
C ASN A 39 4.26 -0.89 -8.35
N PHE A 40 5.55 -1.29 -8.31
CA PHE A 40 6.62 -0.43 -7.79
C PHE A 40 7.17 0.55 -8.84
N ILE A 41 6.98 0.25 -10.12
CA ILE A 41 7.49 1.07 -11.23
C ILE A 41 6.51 2.17 -11.61
N VAL A 42 5.20 1.92 -11.54
CA VAL A 42 4.14 2.87 -11.93
C VAL A 42 4.29 4.26 -11.27
N PRO A 43 4.65 4.42 -9.97
CA PRO A 43 4.82 5.75 -9.38
C PRO A 43 6.06 6.52 -9.87
N ILE A 44 7.04 5.85 -10.51
CA ILE A 44 8.33 6.47 -10.88
C ILE A 44 8.18 7.62 -11.88
N PRO A 45 7.43 7.49 -13.00
CA PRO A 45 7.22 8.61 -13.91
C PRO A 45 6.61 9.83 -13.22
N ILE A 46 5.65 9.64 -12.32
CA ILE A 46 5.02 10.69 -11.52
C ILE A 46 6.03 11.33 -10.56
N THR A 47 6.87 10.52 -9.92
CA THR A 47 7.98 11.00 -9.07
C THR A 47 8.94 11.90 -9.85
N ILE A 48 9.36 11.48 -11.04
CA ILE A 48 10.27 12.24 -11.90
C ILE A 48 9.63 13.56 -12.33
N LEU A 49 8.36 13.53 -12.71
CA LEU A 49 7.65 14.75 -13.11
C LEU A 49 7.56 15.75 -11.95
N TYR A 50 7.30 15.28 -10.73
CA TYR A 50 7.27 16.11 -9.53
C TYR A 50 8.65 16.74 -9.25
N ILE A 51 9.73 15.99 -9.41
CA ILE A 51 11.09 16.52 -9.19
C ILE A 51 11.40 17.61 -10.19
N ARG A 52 11.04 17.42 -11.47
CA ARG A 52 11.35 18.37 -12.56
C ARG A 52 10.47 19.60 -12.58
N HIS A 53 9.23 19.46 -12.18
CA HIS A 53 8.25 20.54 -12.25
C HIS A 53 7.67 20.87 -10.86
N ASN A 54 6.36 20.89 -10.73
CA ASN A 54 5.66 21.24 -9.51
C ASN A 54 4.46 20.31 -9.28
N TYR A 55 3.88 20.40 -8.08
CA TYR A 55 2.74 19.57 -7.71
C TYR A 55 1.52 19.73 -8.63
N LYS A 56 1.29 20.94 -9.21
CA LYS A 56 0.12 21.18 -10.08
C LYS A 56 0.22 20.41 -11.38
N VAL A 57 1.36 20.48 -12.07
CA VAL A 57 1.61 19.72 -13.30
C VAL A 57 1.51 18.22 -13.01
N THR A 58 2.08 17.76 -11.89
CA THR A 58 2.06 16.37 -11.48
C THR A 58 0.64 15.87 -11.22
N LEU A 59 -0.19 16.63 -10.46
CA LEU A 59 -1.58 16.23 -10.17
C LEU A 59 -2.44 16.18 -11.45
N ILE A 60 -2.29 17.16 -12.35
CA ILE A 60 -2.99 17.14 -13.64
C ILE A 60 -2.59 15.89 -14.43
N SER A 61 -1.32 15.52 -14.43
CA SER A 61 -0.84 14.31 -15.13
C SER A 61 -1.37 13.02 -14.51
N VAL A 62 -1.48 12.95 -13.18
CA VAL A 62 -2.10 11.81 -12.49
C VAL A 62 -3.56 11.67 -12.90
N ILE A 63 -4.32 12.78 -12.88
CA ILE A 63 -5.73 12.79 -13.27
C ILE A 63 -5.89 12.38 -14.74
N ALA A 64 -5.08 12.95 -15.63
CA ALA A 64 -5.11 12.61 -17.06
C ALA A 64 -4.76 11.13 -17.29
N SER A 65 -3.75 10.59 -16.62
CA SER A 65 -3.43 9.15 -16.69
C SER A 65 -4.60 8.28 -16.26
N GLY A 66 -5.30 8.67 -15.20
CA GLY A 66 -6.48 7.96 -14.73
C GLY A 66 -7.64 7.99 -15.72
N ILE A 67 -7.88 9.11 -16.38
CA ILE A 67 -8.91 9.21 -17.43
C ILE A 67 -8.60 8.20 -18.56
N PHE A 68 -7.36 8.14 -19.03
CA PHE A 68 -6.98 7.15 -20.04
C PHE A 68 -7.14 5.72 -19.54
N ILE A 69 -6.76 5.40 -18.31
CA ILE A 69 -6.96 4.05 -17.75
C ILE A 69 -8.45 3.72 -17.62
N ALA A 70 -9.31 4.71 -17.24
CA ALA A 70 -10.75 4.52 -17.21
C ALA A 70 -11.34 4.16 -18.60
N MET A 71 -10.81 4.78 -19.66
CA MET A 71 -11.21 4.53 -21.04
C MET A 71 -10.78 3.15 -21.55
N PHE A 72 -9.55 2.70 -21.18
CA PHE A 72 -8.98 1.45 -21.70
C PHE A 72 -9.32 0.21 -20.86
N TYR A 73 -9.71 0.38 -19.60
CA TYR A 73 -9.95 -0.75 -18.71
C TYR A 73 -11.20 -0.59 -17.86
N ASN A 74 -11.13 0.12 -16.72
CA ASN A 74 -12.25 0.21 -15.79
C ASN A 74 -12.16 1.51 -14.97
N PRO A 75 -13.25 2.30 -14.87
CA PRO A 75 -13.26 3.55 -14.11
C PRO A 75 -12.96 3.39 -12.62
N ILE A 76 -13.45 2.32 -11.99
CA ILE A 76 -13.25 2.07 -10.55
C ILE A 76 -11.77 1.78 -10.29
N TYR A 77 -11.16 0.93 -11.11
CA TYR A 77 -9.74 0.66 -11.04
C TYR A 77 -8.92 1.93 -11.31
N ALA A 78 -9.31 2.74 -12.28
CA ALA A 78 -8.63 3.98 -12.60
C ALA A 78 -8.61 4.96 -11.42
N ILE A 79 -9.75 5.22 -10.79
CA ILE A 79 -9.85 6.11 -9.61
C ILE A 79 -8.95 5.59 -8.49
N SER A 80 -9.05 4.32 -8.18
CA SER A 80 -8.30 3.68 -7.11
C SER A 80 -6.78 3.72 -7.35
N SER A 81 -6.35 3.40 -8.57
CA SER A 81 -4.94 3.40 -8.94
C SER A 81 -4.35 4.81 -9.03
N MET A 82 -5.12 5.80 -9.51
CA MET A 82 -4.73 7.22 -9.48
C MET A 82 -4.39 7.68 -8.07
N ILE A 83 -5.23 7.36 -7.10
CA ILE A 83 -5.02 7.75 -5.70
C ILE A 83 -3.72 7.11 -5.19
N MET A 84 -3.55 5.82 -5.41
CA MET A 84 -2.36 5.09 -4.95
C MET A 84 -1.07 5.60 -5.61
N VAL A 85 -1.07 5.71 -6.95
CA VAL A 85 0.09 6.16 -7.73
C VAL A 85 0.39 7.64 -7.49
N GLY A 86 -0.67 8.46 -7.40
CA GLY A 86 -0.54 9.89 -7.15
C GLY A 86 0.05 10.19 -5.77
N LEU A 87 -0.51 9.58 -4.72
CA LEU A 87 0.00 9.76 -3.36
C LEU A 87 1.45 9.28 -3.23
N THR A 88 1.75 8.09 -3.74
CA THR A 88 3.10 7.50 -3.68
C THR A 88 4.11 8.32 -4.49
N GLY A 89 3.78 8.64 -5.74
CA GLY A 89 4.67 9.38 -6.63
C GLY A 89 4.93 10.82 -6.16
N VAL A 90 3.89 11.51 -5.67
CA VAL A 90 4.02 12.86 -5.10
C VAL A 90 4.82 12.85 -3.81
N ALA A 91 4.54 11.93 -2.88
CA ALA A 91 5.26 11.81 -1.61
C ALA A 91 6.76 11.59 -1.85
N LEU A 92 7.09 10.65 -2.74
CA LEU A 92 8.47 10.34 -3.07
C LEU A 92 9.15 11.49 -3.82
N GLY A 93 8.46 12.09 -4.81
CA GLY A 93 8.94 13.25 -5.54
C GLY A 93 9.22 14.45 -4.64
N TYR A 94 8.33 14.70 -3.68
CA TYR A 94 8.52 15.75 -2.66
C TYR A 94 9.76 15.49 -1.80
N CYS A 95 9.91 14.27 -1.30
CA CYS A 95 11.04 13.92 -0.44
C CYS A 95 12.38 14.02 -1.18
N VAL A 96 12.45 13.53 -2.41
CA VAL A 96 13.67 13.61 -3.23
C VAL A 96 13.99 15.07 -3.61
N LYS A 97 13.01 15.83 -4.10
CA LYS A 97 13.19 17.24 -4.47
C LYS A 97 13.68 18.08 -3.31
N ASN A 98 13.21 17.83 -2.09
CA ASN A 98 13.59 18.56 -0.88
C ASN A 98 14.74 17.89 -0.10
N LYS A 99 15.46 16.93 -0.70
CA LYS A 99 16.61 16.24 -0.10
C LYS A 99 16.34 15.72 1.31
N LYS A 100 15.12 15.19 1.56
CA LYS A 100 14.74 14.64 2.87
C LYS A 100 15.57 13.40 3.20
N SER A 101 15.85 13.19 4.50
CA SER A 101 16.59 12.01 4.95
C SER A 101 15.86 10.71 4.58
N PHE A 102 16.58 9.60 4.53
CA PHE A 102 16.02 8.27 4.26
C PHE A 102 14.84 7.95 5.19
N GLY A 103 15.02 8.09 6.51
CA GLY A 103 13.96 7.77 7.48
C GLY A 103 12.72 8.65 7.29
N THR A 104 12.89 9.96 7.06
CA THR A 104 11.78 10.87 6.77
C THR A 104 11.06 10.44 5.50
N THR A 105 11.79 10.06 4.45
CA THR A 105 11.20 9.62 3.18
C THR A 105 10.37 8.34 3.37
N ILE A 106 10.87 7.38 4.12
CA ILE A 106 10.13 6.14 4.42
C ILE A 106 8.84 6.45 5.19
N ILE A 107 8.88 7.34 6.20
CA ILE A 107 7.68 7.72 6.95
C ILE A 107 6.63 8.36 6.03
N PHE A 108 7.03 9.36 5.22
CA PHE A 108 6.11 10.01 4.28
C PHE A 108 5.51 9.02 3.29
N LEU A 109 6.34 8.13 2.77
CA LEU A 109 5.92 7.13 1.80
C LEU A 109 5.00 6.08 2.43
N SER A 110 5.29 5.65 3.66
CA SER A 110 4.43 4.73 4.42
C SER A 110 3.05 5.33 4.69
N ILE A 111 3.00 6.60 5.10
CA ILE A 111 1.74 7.32 5.31
C ILE A 111 0.97 7.43 3.99
N ALA A 112 1.63 7.80 2.90
CA ALA A 112 1.01 7.90 1.58
C ALA A 112 0.45 6.55 1.11
N MET A 113 1.19 5.47 1.31
CA MET A 113 0.74 4.12 0.98
C MET A 113 -0.39 3.62 1.89
N ALA A 114 -0.32 3.86 3.19
CA ALA A 114 -1.39 3.50 4.13
C ALA A 114 -2.70 4.22 3.77
N LEU A 115 -2.64 5.52 3.50
CA LEU A 115 -3.80 6.30 3.04
C LEU A 115 -4.31 5.80 1.69
N GLY A 116 -3.42 5.59 0.72
CA GLY A 116 -3.78 5.07 -0.59
C GLY A 116 -4.46 3.72 -0.52
N THR A 117 -3.91 2.78 0.25
CA THR A 117 -4.48 1.44 0.46
C THR A 117 -5.83 1.52 1.16
N THR A 118 -5.96 2.35 2.19
CA THR A 118 -7.23 2.52 2.92
C THR A 118 -8.32 3.09 2.01
N ILE A 119 -8.02 4.14 1.25
CA ILE A 119 -8.98 4.75 0.31
C ILE A 119 -9.33 3.78 -0.82
N TYR A 120 -8.33 3.10 -1.39
CA TYR A 120 -8.54 2.06 -2.41
C TYR A 120 -9.51 0.98 -1.90
N THR A 121 -9.24 0.43 -0.71
CA THR A 121 -10.06 -0.63 -0.11
C THR A 121 -11.47 -0.12 0.22
N ALA A 122 -11.59 1.11 0.73
CA ALA A 122 -12.89 1.72 1.03
C ALA A 122 -13.74 1.89 -0.24
N ILE A 123 -13.16 2.40 -1.33
CA ILE A 123 -13.86 2.53 -2.63
C ILE A 123 -14.29 1.15 -3.13
N TYR A 124 -13.39 0.16 -3.07
CA TYR A 124 -13.70 -1.19 -3.53
C TYR A 124 -14.85 -1.81 -2.73
N ILE A 125 -14.83 -1.70 -1.40
CA ILE A 125 -15.91 -2.22 -0.54
C ILE A 125 -17.23 -1.50 -0.83
N PHE A 126 -17.20 -0.17 -0.92
CA PHE A 126 -18.40 0.64 -1.17
C PHE A 126 -19.08 0.27 -2.50
N LEU A 127 -18.29 -0.02 -3.54
CA LEU A 127 -18.83 -0.29 -4.88
C LEU A 127 -19.14 -1.78 -5.13
N MET A 128 -18.46 -2.70 -4.43
CA MET A 128 -18.53 -4.14 -4.71
C MET A 128 -19.18 -4.96 -3.60
N SER A 129 -19.39 -4.38 -2.41
CA SER A 129 -19.97 -5.09 -1.28
C SER A 129 -21.22 -4.43 -0.78
N ASN A 130 -22.37 -5.11 -0.93
CA ASN A 130 -23.64 -4.63 -0.37
C ASN A 130 -23.68 -4.71 1.17
N ASP A 131 -22.81 -5.53 1.77
CA ASP A 131 -22.78 -5.85 3.21
C ASP A 131 -21.69 -5.05 3.96
N GLY A 132 -21.12 -4.03 3.33
CA GLY A 132 -20.06 -3.19 3.89
C GLY A 132 -18.76 -3.97 4.21
N ILE A 133 -17.94 -3.41 5.11
CA ILE A 133 -16.62 -3.98 5.44
C ILE A 133 -16.73 -5.35 6.12
N TYR A 134 -17.71 -5.56 6.99
CA TYR A 134 -17.89 -6.83 7.68
C TYR A 134 -18.26 -7.95 6.70
N GLY A 135 -19.18 -7.69 5.78
CA GLY A 135 -19.55 -8.65 4.73
C GLY A 135 -18.38 -8.98 3.79
N PHE A 136 -17.57 -7.97 3.44
CA PHE A 136 -16.36 -8.18 2.65
C PHE A 136 -15.35 -9.08 3.36
N VAL A 137 -15.05 -8.80 4.64
CA VAL A 137 -14.14 -9.62 5.45
C VAL A 137 -14.70 -11.01 5.66
N SER A 138 -16.00 -11.16 5.90
CA SER A 138 -16.66 -12.46 6.05
C SER A 138 -16.54 -13.32 4.80
N LYS A 139 -16.64 -12.73 3.60
CA LYS A 139 -16.41 -13.46 2.33
C LYS A 139 -14.96 -13.94 2.22
N ILE A 140 -13.98 -13.12 2.58
CA ILE A 140 -12.57 -13.52 2.59
C ILE A 140 -12.33 -14.68 3.54
N VAL A 141 -12.83 -14.58 4.78
CA VAL A 141 -12.71 -15.62 5.80
C VAL A 141 -13.37 -16.92 5.33
N LYS A 142 -14.57 -16.83 4.77
CA LYS A 142 -15.28 -18.00 4.23
C LYS A 142 -14.47 -18.69 3.13
N ASN A 143 -13.96 -17.94 2.16
CA ASN A 143 -13.14 -18.48 1.06
C ASN A 143 -11.84 -19.12 1.59
N PHE A 144 -11.20 -18.48 2.57
CA PHE A 144 -10.01 -19.03 3.22
C PHE A 144 -10.32 -20.35 3.92
N ASN A 145 -11.36 -20.40 4.74
CA ASN A 145 -11.76 -21.59 5.48
C ASN A 145 -12.15 -22.73 4.53
N GLN A 146 -12.85 -22.43 3.44
CA GLN A 146 -13.17 -23.43 2.40
C GLN A 146 -11.89 -23.98 1.74
N SER A 147 -10.93 -23.13 1.42
CA SER A 147 -9.64 -23.56 0.84
C SER A 147 -8.86 -24.44 1.80
N MET A 148 -8.88 -24.12 3.10
CA MET A 148 -8.24 -24.93 4.14
C MET A 148 -8.92 -26.28 4.33
N GLU A 149 -10.26 -26.36 4.29
CA GLU A 149 -10.99 -27.64 4.36
C GLU A 149 -10.71 -28.50 3.12
N ILE A 150 -10.63 -27.92 1.92
CA ILE A 150 -10.23 -28.65 0.70
C ILE A 150 -8.79 -29.18 0.87
N SER A 151 -7.86 -28.35 1.31
CA SER A 151 -6.48 -28.78 1.55
C SER A 151 -6.41 -29.93 2.55
N LYS A 152 -7.15 -29.84 3.65
CA LYS A 152 -7.25 -30.91 4.65
C LYS A 152 -7.79 -32.20 4.05
N SER A 153 -8.84 -32.16 3.22
CA SER A 153 -9.39 -33.35 2.56
C SER A 153 -8.38 -34.02 1.63
N ILE A 154 -7.60 -33.23 0.88
CA ILE A 154 -6.53 -33.74 0.02
C ILE A 154 -5.44 -34.43 0.86
N TYR A 155 -4.99 -33.82 1.95
CA TYR A 155 -4.00 -34.46 2.84
C TYR A 155 -4.49 -35.72 3.48
N GLN A 156 -5.78 -35.82 3.85
CA GLN A 156 -6.39 -37.04 4.36
C GLN A 156 -6.41 -38.18 3.30
N GLN A 157 -6.70 -37.82 2.04
CA GLN A 157 -6.70 -38.80 0.94
C GLN A 157 -5.30 -39.37 0.67
N VAL A 158 -4.24 -38.61 0.89
CA VAL A 158 -2.85 -39.10 0.75
C VAL A 158 -2.31 -39.74 2.05
N GLY A 159 -3.17 -40.04 3.03
CA GLY A 159 -2.82 -40.81 4.22
C GLY A 159 -2.26 -40.02 5.41
N VAL A 160 -2.35 -38.67 5.39
CA VAL A 160 -1.94 -37.84 6.53
C VAL A 160 -2.95 -38.02 7.68
N SER A 161 -2.45 -38.35 8.87
CA SER A 161 -3.30 -38.60 10.03
C SER A 161 -4.01 -37.33 10.54
N SER A 162 -5.19 -37.53 11.15
CA SER A 162 -5.98 -36.41 11.72
C SER A 162 -5.26 -35.66 12.82
N SER A 163 -4.30 -36.24 13.52
CA SER A 163 -3.46 -35.60 14.52
C SER A 163 -2.47 -34.65 13.89
N GLN A 164 -1.89 -34.98 12.75
CA GLN A 164 -0.98 -34.11 12.00
C GLN A 164 -1.71 -32.93 11.37
N LEU A 165 -3.03 -33.02 11.16
CA LEU A 165 -3.87 -31.96 10.62
C LEU A 165 -4.49 -31.08 11.71
N ALA A 166 -4.22 -31.33 13.00
CA ALA A 166 -4.71 -30.52 14.10
C ALA A 166 -4.35 -29.01 13.95
N PRO A 167 -3.12 -28.61 13.56
CA PRO A 167 -2.79 -27.19 13.37
C PRO A 167 -3.67 -26.48 12.32
N ILE A 168 -4.06 -27.19 11.25
CA ILE A 168 -4.97 -26.64 10.23
C ILE A 168 -6.35 -26.36 10.82
N LYS A 169 -6.86 -27.26 11.64
CA LYS A 169 -8.16 -27.09 12.33
C LYS A 169 -8.14 -25.89 13.28
N ASP A 170 -7.03 -25.69 13.99
CA ASP A 170 -6.90 -24.58 14.93
C ASP A 170 -6.77 -23.24 14.19
N LEU A 171 -6.06 -23.21 13.05
CA LEU A 171 -6.03 -22.03 12.17
C LEU A 171 -7.43 -21.66 11.68
N ILE A 172 -8.24 -22.62 11.21
CA ILE A 172 -9.61 -22.39 10.76
C ILE A 172 -10.45 -21.76 11.89
N LYS A 173 -10.34 -22.29 13.13
CA LYS A 173 -11.07 -21.78 14.29
C LYS A 173 -10.66 -20.34 14.66
N MET A 174 -9.39 -20.02 14.54
CA MET A 174 -8.88 -18.67 14.84
C MET A 174 -9.24 -17.65 13.76
N PHE A 175 -9.39 -18.10 12.51
CA PHE A 175 -9.61 -17.21 11.36
C PHE A 175 -11.09 -16.84 11.25
N THR A 176 -11.54 -15.96 12.15
CA THR A 176 -12.91 -15.42 12.20
C THR A 176 -12.95 -14.00 11.65
N PRO A 177 -14.13 -13.51 11.17
CA PRO A 177 -14.27 -12.14 10.69
C PRO A 177 -13.88 -11.11 11.76
N GLU A 178 -14.24 -11.33 13.01
CA GLU A 178 -13.93 -10.45 14.13
C GLU A 178 -12.43 -10.37 14.39
N TYR A 179 -11.73 -11.51 14.33
CA TYR A 179 -10.29 -11.57 14.50
C TYR A 179 -9.57 -10.81 13.38
N ILE A 180 -9.96 -11.05 12.13
CA ILE A 180 -9.38 -10.37 10.97
C ILE A 180 -9.64 -8.86 11.02
N MET A 181 -10.86 -8.44 11.35
CA MET A 181 -11.19 -7.01 11.50
C MET A 181 -10.26 -6.30 12.49
N ARG A 182 -9.90 -6.96 13.59
CA ARG A 182 -8.98 -6.40 14.59
C ARG A 182 -7.52 -6.31 14.12
N LEU A 183 -7.13 -7.15 13.18
CA LEU A 183 -5.77 -7.14 12.61
C LEU A 183 -5.59 -6.09 11.51
N ILE A 184 -6.66 -5.73 10.78
CA ILE A 184 -6.61 -4.85 9.60
C ILE A 184 -5.78 -3.58 9.83
N PRO A 185 -5.99 -2.77 10.88
CA PRO A 185 -5.22 -1.52 11.03
C PRO A 185 -3.72 -1.76 11.18
N GLY A 186 -3.33 -2.76 11.99
CA GLY A 186 -1.92 -3.12 12.17
C GLY A 186 -1.28 -3.65 10.90
N VAL A 187 -1.99 -4.51 10.16
CA VAL A 187 -1.52 -5.06 8.88
C VAL A 187 -1.35 -3.96 7.83
N ILE A 188 -2.28 -3.00 7.74
CA ILE A 188 -2.14 -1.85 6.83
C ILE A 188 -0.88 -1.05 7.16
N ILE A 189 -0.64 -0.74 8.42
CA ILE A 189 0.54 0.04 8.83
C ILE A 189 1.82 -0.74 8.54
N ALA A 190 1.92 -1.98 9.01
CA ALA A 190 3.12 -2.81 8.84
C ALA A 190 3.44 -3.06 7.36
N SER A 191 2.44 -3.44 6.56
CA SER A 191 2.61 -3.65 5.12
C SER A 191 3.01 -2.37 4.39
N SER A 192 2.45 -1.22 4.77
CA SER A 192 2.79 0.07 4.16
C SER A 192 4.25 0.45 4.40
N VAL A 193 4.84 0.12 5.54
CA VAL A 193 6.27 0.35 5.81
C VAL A 193 7.14 -0.52 4.90
N ILE A 194 6.81 -1.81 4.79
CA ILE A 194 7.55 -2.75 3.94
C ILE A 194 7.46 -2.34 2.47
N LEU A 195 6.25 -2.04 2.00
CA LEU A 195 6.02 -1.61 0.62
C LEU A 195 6.68 -0.27 0.30
N ALA A 196 6.70 0.67 1.26
CA ALA A 196 7.40 1.94 1.14
C ALA A 196 8.91 1.73 0.95
N TYR A 197 9.49 0.83 1.73
CA TYR A 197 10.91 0.49 1.59
C TYR A 197 11.22 -0.11 0.23
N LEU A 198 10.45 -1.10 -0.22
CA LEU A 198 10.63 -1.72 -1.53
C LEU A 198 10.48 -0.71 -2.67
N ASN A 199 9.44 0.14 -2.59
CA ASN A 199 9.22 1.21 -3.57
C ASN A 199 10.39 2.21 -3.60
N TYR A 200 10.90 2.60 -2.42
CA TYR A 200 12.05 3.48 -2.31
C TYR A 200 13.30 2.88 -2.98
N ILE A 201 13.62 1.61 -2.71
CA ILE A 201 14.80 0.95 -3.29
C ILE A 201 14.71 0.92 -4.82
N ILE A 202 13.57 0.50 -5.36
CA ILE A 202 13.38 0.38 -6.81
C ILE A 202 13.43 1.76 -7.47
N THR A 203 12.71 2.74 -6.90
CA THR A 203 12.72 4.11 -7.44
C THR A 203 14.11 4.75 -7.35
N ARG A 204 14.82 4.55 -6.22
CA ARG A 204 16.20 5.02 -6.06
C ARG A 204 17.12 4.46 -7.14
N ALA A 205 17.02 3.17 -7.45
CA ALA A 205 17.83 2.54 -8.50
C ALA A 205 17.61 3.20 -9.86
N VAL A 206 16.37 3.53 -10.20
CA VAL A 206 16.03 4.24 -11.44
C VAL A 206 16.52 5.69 -11.41
N LEU A 207 16.25 6.43 -10.32
CA LEU A 207 16.65 7.83 -10.18
C LEU A 207 18.17 8.02 -10.20
N LYS A 208 18.95 7.09 -9.61
CA LYS A 208 20.42 7.10 -9.72
C LYS A 208 20.91 6.95 -11.15
N LYS A 209 20.30 6.05 -11.94
CA LYS A 209 20.62 5.92 -13.38
C LYS A 209 20.33 7.20 -14.16
N LEU A 210 19.33 7.95 -13.74
CA LEU A 210 18.96 9.26 -14.29
C LEU A 210 19.77 10.42 -13.70
N LYS A 211 20.82 10.13 -12.88
CA LYS A 211 21.74 11.09 -12.27
C LYS A 211 21.07 12.02 -11.23
N TYR A 212 19.95 11.61 -10.63
CA TYR A 212 19.39 12.33 -9.49
C TYR A 212 20.11 11.93 -8.19
N GLU A 213 20.33 12.92 -7.34
CA GLU A 213 20.85 12.70 -5.97
C GLU A 213 19.73 12.12 -5.10
N VAL A 214 19.89 10.90 -4.64
CA VAL A 214 18.95 10.23 -3.75
C VAL A 214 19.74 9.59 -2.61
N ASN A 215 19.30 9.79 -1.38
CA ASN A 215 19.94 9.25 -0.19
C ASN A 215 20.09 7.73 -0.25
N GLU A 216 21.08 7.20 0.44
CA GLU A 216 21.29 5.76 0.50
C GLU A 216 20.18 5.06 1.30
N ALA A 217 19.72 3.93 0.77
CA ALA A 217 18.83 3.07 1.50
C ALA A 217 19.64 2.38 2.61
N LYS A 218 19.21 2.55 3.86
CA LYS A 218 19.79 1.79 4.97
C LYS A 218 19.23 0.37 4.92
N PRO A 219 20.08 -0.67 5.06
CA PRO A 219 19.59 -2.04 5.16
C PRO A 219 18.71 -2.21 6.39
N PHE A 220 17.75 -3.13 6.32
CA PHE A 220 16.72 -3.30 7.35
C PHE A 220 17.29 -3.55 8.76
N ASN A 221 18.42 -4.22 8.85
CA ASN A 221 19.14 -4.47 10.13
C ASN A 221 19.74 -3.22 10.77
N GLN A 222 19.77 -2.09 10.07
CA GLN A 222 20.21 -0.78 10.58
C GLN A 222 19.05 0.18 10.84
N TRP A 223 17.84 -0.33 10.82
CA TRP A 223 16.67 0.47 11.16
C TRP A 223 16.51 0.52 12.66
N TYR A 224 16.63 1.70 13.20
CA TYR A 224 16.32 1.95 14.59
C TYR A 224 15.03 2.76 14.65
N MET A 225 14.06 2.24 15.38
CA MET A 225 12.87 3.00 15.69
C MET A 225 13.27 4.17 16.60
N ASN A 226 12.90 5.39 16.21
CA ASN A 226 13.13 6.54 17.08
C ASN A 226 12.43 6.28 18.42
N THR A 227 13.11 6.55 19.55
CA THR A 227 12.57 6.36 20.90
C THR A 227 11.16 6.94 21.05
N ARG A 228 10.89 8.12 20.46
CA ARG A 228 9.56 8.75 20.49
C ARG A 228 8.48 7.90 19.82
N ILE A 229 8.80 7.28 18.68
CA ILE A 229 7.85 6.41 17.96
C ILE A 229 7.66 5.11 18.74
N GLY A 230 8.72 4.50 19.24
CA GLY A 230 8.63 3.30 20.09
C GLY A 230 7.83 3.55 21.36
N THR A 231 8.04 4.70 22.03
CA THR A 231 7.25 5.08 23.20
C THR A 231 5.77 5.27 22.86
N LEU A 232 5.44 5.84 21.70
CA LEU A 232 4.06 6.01 21.26
C LEU A 232 3.37 4.65 21.06
N PHE A 233 4.00 3.71 20.36
CA PHE A 233 3.44 2.36 20.18
C PHE A 233 3.40 1.56 21.47
N GLY A 234 4.41 1.71 22.33
CA GLY A 234 4.39 1.15 23.68
C GLY A 234 3.24 1.70 24.54
N ALA A 235 3.01 3.00 24.50
CA ALA A 235 1.86 3.63 25.18
C ALA A 235 0.51 3.15 24.61
N MET A 236 0.41 3.03 23.27
CA MET A 236 -0.78 2.45 22.63
C MET A 236 -1.03 1.01 23.08
N LEU A 237 0.01 0.20 23.23
CA LEU A 237 -0.12 -1.17 23.73
C LEU A 237 -0.62 -1.20 25.18
N VAL A 238 -0.06 -0.38 26.06
CA VAL A 238 -0.50 -0.26 27.45
C VAL A 238 -1.95 0.21 27.53
N LEU A 239 -2.33 1.25 26.79
CA LEU A 239 -3.72 1.72 26.72
C LEU A 239 -4.65 0.64 26.16
N GLY A 240 -4.20 -0.10 25.16
CA GLY A 240 -4.94 -1.23 24.61
C GLY A 240 -5.22 -2.30 25.67
N ILE A 241 -4.22 -2.67 26.48
CA ILE A 241 -4.39 -3.62 27.59
C ILE A 241 -5.39 -3.10 28.63
N LEU A 242 -5.30 -1.82 28.99
CA LEU A 242 -6.22 -1.20 29.95
C LEU A 242 -7.66 -1.18 29.43
N PHE A 243 -7.88 -0.80 28.17
CA PHE A 243 -9.21 -0.79 27.56
C PHE A 243 -9.77 -2.20 27.37
N ASN A 244 -8.94 -3.16 27.02
CA ASN A 244 -9.36 -4.56 26.91
C ASN A 244 -9.78 -5.13 28.28
N ARG A 245 -9.08 -4.77 29.35
CA ARG A 245 -9.45 -5.15 30.73
C ARG A 245 -10.82 -4.58 31.14
N ASN A 246 -11.18 -3.42 30.60
CA ASN A 246 -12.49 -2.78 30.82
C ASN A 246 -13.55 -3.22 29.79
N ASN A 247 -13.35 -4.33 29.08
CA ASN A 247 -14.24 -4.87 28.04
C ASN A 247 -14.54 -3.89 26.88
N MET A 248 -13.66 -2.92 26.64
CA MET A 248 -13.79 -2.03 25.50
C MET A 248 -13.21 -2.67 24.24
N ALA A 249 -14.03 -2.84 23.20
CA ALA A 249 -13.62 -3.45 21.92
C ALA A 249 -12.38 -2.79 21.28
N ILE A 250 -12.23 -1.48 21.46
CA ILE A 250 -11.08 -0.70 20.96
C ILE A 250 -9.73 -1.19 21.54
N GLY A 251 -9.76 -1.78 22.75
CA GLY A 251 -8.56 -2.31 23.40
C GLY A 251 -7.85 -3.38 22.54
N GLN A 252 -8.61 -4.29 21.96
CA GLN A 252 -8.05 -5.35 21.12
C GLN A 252 -7.47 -4.83 19.79
N TYR A 253 -8.08 -3.79 19.20
CA TYR A 253 -7.52 -3.13 18.02
C TYR A 253 -6.18 -2.46 18.33
N LEU A 254 -6.06 -1.79 19.46
CA LEU A 254 -4.83 -1.15 19.90
C LEU A 254 -3.73 -2.17 20.19
N ILE A 255 -4.04 -3.27 20.89
CA ILE A 255 -3.08 -4.34 21.19
C ILE A 255 -2.56 -4.95 19.90
N ASN A 256 -3.44 -5.36 18.99
CA ASN A 256 -3.05 -6.01 17.76
C ASN A 256 -2.25 -5.08 16.84
N SER A 257 -2.66 -3.82 16.72
CA SER A 257 -1.96 -2.84 15.87
C SER A 257 -0.59 -2.47 16.43
N SER A 258 -0.46 -2.24 17.73
CA SER A 258 0.83 -1.91 18.36
C SER A 258 1.76 -3.11 18.43
N GLY A 259 1.25 -4.31 18.73
CA GLY A 259 2.03 -5.54 18.78
C GLY A 259 2.58 -6.01 17.44
N LEU A 260 1.94 -5.64 16.33
CA LEU A 260 2.46 -5.92 14.97
C LEU A 260 3.59 -4.96 14.55
N ILE A 261 3.71 -3.81 15.21
CA ILE A 261 4.66 -2.76 14.85
C ILE A 261 5.90 -2.78 15.76
N LEU A 262 5.73 -3.19 17.02
CA LEU A 262 6.83 -3.39 17.98
C LEU A 262 7.55 -4.70 17.72
#